data_99db89ad44e4e32316cf06251cdd620a
#
_entry.id   99db89ad44e4e32316cf06251cdd620a
#
_cell.length_a   1.000
_cell.length_b   1.000
_cell.length_c   1.000
_cell.angle_alpha   90.00
_cell.angle_beta   90.00
_cell.angle_gamma   90.00
#
_symmetry.space_group_name_H-M   'P 1'
#
loop_
_entity.id
_entity.type
_entity.pdbx_description
1 polymer ?
#
loop_
_entity_poly.entity_id
_entity_poly.type
_entity_poly.pdbx_seq_one_letter_code
_entity_poly.pdbx_strand_id
1 'polypeptide(L)'
;MSRSITIFIISFLISCVDSSAQNIPLQKINEATNLTKYLNEKKWNKLFPNRFNISTYSDSSRIHKQKKDFYSFSAFVNAARMFPQFLADADDTTQRRELAAFLANISHETNGGWDDAPGGYYTWGLYYTDEKGCEKGCPSYSDTTKKKYLPVEGKSYHGRGPLQISWNYNYAQFSEAYFGDKEILLQHPEMINEDPVLCFASAIWFWMTTQYPKPSCHEVICNKWIPSAKDSANGRLPGFGAVVNVINGGIECGENHSDNTKYRYGFYYSFCNYLKVTIGDNAECSTQKRFGL
;
A
#
# COMPACT_ATOMS: atom_id res chain seq x y z
N MET A 1 -11.50 72.46 12.77
CA MET A 1 -12.20 71.20 13.01
C MET A 1 -11.42 70.07 12.36
N SER A 2 -10.54 69.44 13.14
CA SER A 2 -9.69 68.34 12.68
C SER A 2 -10.39 67.05 13.07
N ARG A 3 -10.72 66.18 12.09
CA ARG A 3 -11.26 64.85 12.32
C ARG A 3 -10.10 63.84 12.33
N SER A 4 -9.77 63.31 13.50
CA SER A 4 -8.87 62.19 13.66
C SER A 4 -9.53 60.91 13.13
N ILE A 5 -8.87 60.25 12.19
CA ILE A 5 -9.24 58.91 11.72
C ILE A 5 -8.45 57.91 12.54
N THR A 6 -9.15 57.15 13.39
CA THR A 6 -8.55 56.05 14.16
C THR A 6 -8.56 54.79 13.27
N ILE A 7 -7.39 54.36 12.85
CA ILE A 7 -7.20 53.11 12.11
C ILE A 7 -7.09 51.97 13.13
N PHE A 8 -8.10 51.08 13.15
CA PHE A 8 -8.03 49.82 13.88
C PHE A 8 -7.20 48.81 13.06
N ILE A 9 -6.01 48.53 13.54
CA ILE A 9 -5.21 47.43 13.02
C ILE A 9 -5.70 46.14 13.69
N ILE A 10 -6.46 45.33 12.95
CA ILE A 10 -6.82 43.98 13.36
C ILE A 10 -5.61 43.10 13.08
N SER A 11 -4.84 42.80 14.13
CA SER A 11 -3.81 41.75 14.07
C SER A 11 -4.47 40.39 13.94
N PHE A 12 -4.43 39.83 12.74
CA PHE A 12 -4.68 38.39 12.55
C PHE A 12 -3.49 37.62 13.14
N LEU A 13 -3.69 37.05 14.31
CA LEU A 13 -2.83 36.01 14.84
C LEU A 13 -3.08 34.77 14.00
N ILE A 14 -2.21 34.55 13.01
CA ILE A 14 -2.06 33.24 12.35
C ILE A 14 -1.44 32.34 13.41
N SER A 15 -2.27 31.58 14.09
CA SER A 15 -1.82 30.43 14.86
C SER A 15 -1.23 29.42 13.86
N CYS A 16 0.08 29.37 13.76
CA CYS A 16 0.77 28.23 13.21
C CYS A 16 0.31 27.01 14.02
N VAL A 17 -0.56 26.22 13.44
CA VAL A 17 -0.81 24.86 13.93
C VAL A 17 0.49 24.11 13.66
N ASP A 18 1.25 23.94 14.71
CA ASP A 18 2.45 23.13 14.75
C ASP A 18 2.02 21.68 14.47
N SER A 19 2.14 21.27 13.21
CA SER A 19 1.90 19.88 12.80
C SER A 19 3.09 19.01 13.17
N SER A 20 3.50 19.05 14.43
CA SER A 20 4.27 17.98 15.03
C SER A 20 3.29 16.82 15.28
N ALA A 21 2.92 16.09 14.24
CA ALA A 21 2.43 14.73 14.40
C ALA A 21 3.56 14.01 15.15
N GLN A 22 3.38 13.87 16.47
CA GLN A 22 4.24 13.05 17.28
C GLN A 22 4.22 11.67 16.63
N ASN A 23 5.36 11.22 16.13
CA ASN A 23 5.57 9.85 15.66
C ASN A 23 5.44 8.92 16.88
N ILE A 24 4.20 8.60 17.24
CA ILE A 24 3.92 7.56 18.21
C ILE A 24 4.18 6.25 17.47
N PRO A 25 5.15 5.44 17.89
CA PRO A 25 5.38 4.13 17.27
C PRO A 25 4.09 3.34 17.22
N LEU A 26 3.84 2.63 16.11
CA LEU A 26 2.68 1.75 15.97
C LEU A 26 2.72 0.71 17.09
N GLN A 27 2.06 1.00 18.21
CA GLN A 27 1.96 0.09 19.33
C GLN A 27 1.04 -1.07 18.93
N LYS A 28 1.35 -2.27 19.41
CA LYS A 28 0.46 -3.43 19.27
C LYS A 28 -0.83 -3.16 20.03
N ILE A 29 -1.80 -2.56 19.34
CA ILE A 29 -3.11 -2.27 19.92
C ILE A 29 -3.90 -3.57 19.90
N ASN A 30 -4.42 -3.96 21.05
CA ASN A 30 -5.22 -5.18 21.22
C ASN A 30 -6.70 -4.94 20.83
N GLU A 31 -6.94 -4.13 19.80
CA GLU A 31 -8.27 -3.76 19.37
C GLU A 31 -8.81 -4.72 18.31
N ALA A 32 -10.14 -4.84 18.26
CA ALA A 32 -10.82 -5.58 17.22
C ALA A 32 -10.65 -4.83 15.89
N THR A 33 -10.31 -5.57 14.82
CA THR A 33 -10.30 -5.00 13.46
C THR A 33 -11.54 -5.45 12.71
N ASN A 34 -12.10 -4.57 11.86
CA ASN A 34 -13.21 -4.90 10.98
C ASN A 34 -12.86 -5.97 9.93
N LEU A 35 -11.58 -6.24 9.72
CA LEU A 35 -11.14 -7.30 8.82
C LEU A 35 -11.81 -8.65 9.13
N THR A 36 -11.93 -9.01 10.42
CA THR A 36 -12.55 -10.27 10.85
C THR A 36 -14.06 -10.34 10.62
N LYS A 37 -14.72 -9.20 10.38
CA LYS A 37 -16.11 -9.14 9.95
C LYS A 37 -16.30 -9.73 8.54
N TYR A 38 -15.33 -9.53 7.66
CA TYR A 38 -15.42 -9.93 6.25
C TYR A 38 -14.69 -11.22 5.95
N LEU A 39 -13.56 -11.46 6.60
CA LEU A 39 -12.68 -12.61 6.38
C LEU A 39 -12.50 -13.43 7.65
N ASN A 40 -12.20 -14.68 7.44
CA ASN A 40 -11.69 -15.62 8.44
C ASN A 40 -10.68 -16.55 7.78
N GLU A 41 -9.99 -17.37 8.54
CA GLU A 41 -8.95 -18.27 8.04
C GLU A 41 -9.43 -19.19 6.90
N LYS A 42 -10.64 -19.76 7.03
CA LYS A 42 -11.24 -20.59 5.97
C LYS A 42 -11.41 -19.83 4.65
N LYS A 43 -11.91 -18.60 4.73
CA LYS A 43 -12.06 -17.72 3.55
C LYS A 43 -10.69 -17.34 2.97
N TRP A 44 -9.72 -17.01 3.84
CA TRP A 44 -8.36 -16.69 3.45
C TRP A 44 -7.68 -17.83 2.70
N ASN A 45 -7.79 -19.05 3.22
CA ASN A 45 -7.26 -20.25 2.58
C ASN A 45 -7.91 -20.53 1.22
N LYS A 46 -9.19 -20.18 1.05
CA LYS A 46 -9.89 -20.29 -0.24
C LYS A 46 -9.43 -19.23 -1.24
N LEU A 47 -9.16 -18.01 -0.80
CA LEU A 47 -8.75 -16.90 -1.67
C LEU A 47 -7.28 -17.05 -2.12
N PHE A 48 -6.42 -17.58 -1.27
CA PHE A 48 -4.98 -17.70 -1.49
C PHE A 48 -4.47 -19.13 -1.31
N PRO A 49 -4.98 -20.10 -2.08
CA PRO A 49 -4.64 -21.52 -1.90
C PRO A 49 -3.17 -21.81 -2.27
N ASN A 50 -2.57 -20.97 -3.12
CA ASN A 50 -1.22 -21.18 -3.64
C ASN A 50 -0.12 -20.41 -2.89
N ARG A 51 -0.46 -19.66 -1.83
CA ARG A 51 0.53 -18.89 -1.04
C ARG A 51 1.57 -19.74 -0.31
N PHE A 52 1.34 -21.05 -0.20
CA PHE A 52 2.28 -22.03 0.37
C PHE A 52 3.16 -22.72 -0.68
N ASN A 53 2.83 -22.57 -1.97
CA ASN A 53 3.54 -23.26 -3.02
C ASN A 53 4.91 -22.61 -3.20
N ILE A 54 5.92 -23.30 -2.75
CA ILE A 54 7.31 -22.93 -3.03
C ILE A 54 7.49 -23.09 -4.54
N SER A 55 7.89 -22.01 -5.21
CA SER A 55 8.28 -22.08 -6.61
C SER A 55 9.33 -23.19 -6.79
N THR A 56 9.05 -24.16 -7.66
CA THR A 56 10.01 -25.13 -8.16
C THR A 56 10.96 -24.53 -9.20
N TYR A 57 11.02 -23.19 -9.29
CA TYR A 57 12.06 -22.53 -10.05
C TYR A 57 13.40 -22.83 -9.39
N SER A 58 14.28 -23.45 -10.14
CA SER A 58 15.49 -24.17 -9.77
C SER A 58 16.63 -23.34 -9.20
N ASP A 59 16.36 -22.35 -8.38
CA ASP A 59 17.36 -21.79 -7.50
C ASP A 59 17.19 -22.37 -6.09
N SER A 60 17.80 -23.53 -5.88
CA SER A 60 17.81 -24.25 -4.61
C SER A 60 18.39 -23.46 -3.44
N SER A 61 19.06 -22.34 -3.69
CA SER A 61 19.59 -21.45 -2.64
C SER A 61 18.51 -20.57 -2.01
N ARG A 62 17.33 -20.48 -2.63
CA ARG A 62 16.21 -19.60 -2.25
C ARG A 62 14.90 -20.29 -2.07
N ILE A 63 14.90 -21.54 -1.91
CA ILE A 63 13.88 -22.21 -1.16
C ILE A 63 14.00 -21.56 0.24
N HIS A 64 13.49 -20.35 0.35
CA HIS A 64 13.17 -19.80 1.65
C HIS A 64 12.41 -20.91 2.32
N LYS A 65 12.86 -21.34 3.46
CA LYS A 65 12.29 -22.41 4.26
C LYS A 65 10.86 -22.04 4.69
N GLN A 66 10.01 -21.61 3.78
CA GLN A 66 8.60 -21.31 3.96
C GLN A 66 7.80 -22.61 4.11
N LYS A 67 8.28 -23.47 4.98
CA LYS A 67 7.41 -24.51 5.57
C LYS A 67 6.34 -23.94 6.48
N LYS A 68 6.34 -22.62 6.72
CA LYS A 68 5.33 -21.89 7.49
C LYS A 68 4.54 -21.00 6.54
N ASP A 69 3.23 -20.87 6.80
CA ASP A 69 2.34 -19.93 6.16
C ASP A 69 2.81 -18.48 6.44
N PHE A 70 3.71 -17.96 5.63
CA PHE A 70 4.27 -16.62 5.83
C PHE A 70 3.17 -15.57 5.71
N TYR A 71 2.34 -15.64 4.67
CA TYR A 71 1.20 -14.77 4.48
C TYR A 71 -0.05 -15.29 5.20
N SER A 72 0.08 -15.67 6.48
CA SER A 72 -1.01 -16.21 7.27
C SER A 72 -2.10 -15.17 7.56
N PHE A 73 -3.34 -15.66 7.70
CA PHE A 73 -4.46 -14.80 8.09
C PHE A 73 -4.23 -14.13 9.45
N SER A 74 -3.64 -14.88 10.40
CA SER A 74 -3.31 -14.35 11.72
C SER A 74 -2.30 -13.20 11.68
N ALA A 75 -1.29 -13.28 10.79
CA ALA A 75 -0.34 -12.17 10.60
C ALA A 75 -1.04 -10.93 10.03
N PHE A 76 -1.91 -11.09 9.04
CA PHE A 76 -2.70 -10.00 8.48
C PHE A 76 -3.61 -9.34 9.52
N VAL A 77 -4.31 -10.14 10.34
CA VAL A 77 -5.15 -9.62 11.44
C VAL A 77 -4.32 -8.86 12.46
N ASN A 78 -3.15 -9.39 12.86
CA ASN A 78 -2.28 -8.73 13.83
C ASN A 78 -1.72 -7.41 13.29
N ALA A 79 -1.35 -7.35 12.02
CA ALA A 79 -0.94 -6.13 11.37
C ALA A 79 -2.10 -5.11 11.28
N ALA A 80 -3.30 -5.55 10.86
CA ALA A 80 -4.46 -4.67 10.73
C ALA A 80 -4.88 -4.01 12.05
N ARG A 81 -4.67 -4.67 13.19
CA ARG A 81 -4.93 -4.11 14.53
C ARG A 81 -4.07 -2.89 14.88
N MET A 82 -2.97 -2.69 14.18
CA MET A 82 -2.10 -1.50 14.37
C MET A 82 -2.63 -0.27 13.62
N PHE A 83 -3.62 -0.45 12.74
CA PHE A 83 -4.19 0.59 11.90
C PHE A 83 -5.71 0.66 12.12
N PRO A 84 -6.17 1.29 13.21
CA PRO A 84 -7.59 1.27 13.60
C PRO A 84 -8.53 1.88 12.56
N GLN A 85 -8.04 2.78 11.71
CA GLN A 85 -8.82 3.39 10.64
C GLN A 85 -8.95 2.49 9.39
N PHE A 86 -8.06 1.50 9.22
CA PHE A 86 -8.15 0.56 8.11
C PHE A 86 -9.44 -0.25 8.19
N LEU A 87 -10.28 -0.18 7.16
CA LEU A 87 -11.61 -0.78 7.09
C LEU A 87 -12.62 -0.25 8.17
N ALA A 88 -12.39 0.91 8.78
CA ALA A 88 -13.23 1.40 9.86
C ALA A 88 -13.91 2.75 9.57
N ASP A 89 -13.34 3.55 8.69
CA ASP A 89 -13.67 4.97 8.52
C ASP A 89 -14.82 5.24 7.54
N ALA A 90 -15.59 4.23 7.12
CA ALA A 90 -16.62 4.35 6.12
C ALA A 90 -17.80 3.38 6.40
N ASP A 91 -18.85 3.44 5.57
CA ASP A 91 -19.95 2.49 5.61
C ASP A 91 -19.53 1.06 5.17
N ASP A 92 -20.39 0.07 5.41
CA ASP A 92 -20.12 -1.35 5.12
C ASP A 92 -19.77 -1.59 3.64
N THR A 93 -20.43 -0.90 2.72
CA THR A 93 -20.18 -1.01 1.28
C THR A 93 -18.79 -0.52 0.92
N THR A 94 -18.41 0.63 1.44
CA THR A 94 -17.10 1.23 1.23
C THR A 94 -15.99 0.44 1.90
N GLN A 95 -16.20 -0.09 3.12
CA GLN A 95 -15.26 -0.99 3.79
C GLN A 95 -15.00 -2.26 2.97
N ARG A 96 -16.05 -2.88 2.39
CA ARG A 96 -15.89 -4.04 1.49
C ARG A 96 -15.12 -3.67 0.22
N ARG A 97 -15.39 -2.50 -0.34
CA ARG A 97 -14.69 -2.00 -1.52
C ARG A 97 -13.22 -1.69 -1.23
N GLU A 98 -12.92 -1.10 -0.08
CA GLU A 98 -11.56 -0.89 0.39
C GLU A 98 -10.82 -2.22 0.55
N LEU A 99 -11.45 -3.20 1.19
CA LEU A 99 -10.86 -4.52 1.33
C LEU A 99 -10.61 -5.19 -0.02
N ALA A 100 -11.57 -5.12 -0.96
CA ALA A 100 -11.40 -5.65 -2.31
C ALA A 100 -10.22 -4.99 -3.04
N ALA A 101 -10.11 -3.67 -2.92
CA ALA A 101 -9.04 -2.90 -3.53
C ALA A 101 -7.66 -3.23 -2.92
N PHE A 102 -7.58 -3.32 -1.60
CA PHE A 102 -6.35 -3.73 -0.91
C PHE A 102 -5.91 -5.14 -1.32
N LEU A 103 -6.83 -6.12 -1.25
CA LEU A 103 -6.56 -7.50 -1.64
C LEU A 103 -6.14 -7.62 -3.11
N ALA A 104 -6.74 -6.83 -4.00
CA ALA A 104 -6.38 -6.83 -5.41
C ALA A 104 -4.94 -6.38 -5.64
N ASN A 105 -4.54 -5.31 -4.97
CA ASN A 105 -3.20 -4.77 -5.10
C ASN A 105 -2.14 -5.71 -4.52
N ILE A 106 -2.33 -6.21 -3.30
CA ILE A 106 -1.37 -7.17 -2.71
C ILE A 106 -1.28 -8.48 -3.51
N SER A 107 -2.39 -8.91 -4.14
CA SER A 107 -2.39 -10.09 -5.00
C SER A 107 -1.63 -9.85 -6.30
N HIS A 108 -1.82 -8.71 -6.92
CA HIS A 108 -1.12 -8.36 -8.16
C HIS A 108 0.38 -8.21 -7.95
N GLU A 109 0.80 -7.47 -6.93
CA GLU A 109 2.21 -7.22 -6.62
C GLU A 109 3.01 -8.50 -6.29
N THR A 110 2.34 -9.52 -5.78
CA THR A 110 2.96 -10.78 -5.32
C THR A 110 2.58 -11.98 -6.16
N ASN A 111 1.96 -11.77 -7.33
CA ASN A 111 1.36 -12.85 -8.10
C ASN A 111 2.38 -13.82 -8.68
N GLY A 112 2.16 -15.11 -8.44
CA GLY A 112 2.90 -16.21 -9.04
C GLY A 112 2.18 -16.92 -10.20
N GLY A 113 1.00 -16.42 -10.60
CA GLY A 113 0.16 -17.06 -11.61
C GLY A 113 0.57 -16.76 -13.06
N TRP A 114 0.05 -17.57 -13.97
CA TRP A 114 0.12 -17.41 -15.42
C TRP A 114 -1.24 -17.78 -16.02
N ASP A 115 -1.46 -17.53 -17.31
CA ASP A 115 -2.80 -17.64 -17.92
C ASP A 115 -3.48 -19.00 -17.70
N ASP A 116 -2.73 -20.11 -17.79
CA ASP A 116 -3.23 -21.47 -17.60
C ASP A 116 -2.88 -22.04 -16.20
N ALA A 117 -2.67 -21.17 -15.21
CA ALA A 117 -2.29 -21.60 -13.88
C ALA A 117 -3.39 -22.47 -13.23
N PRO A 118 -3.04 -23.56 -12.53
CA PRO A 118 -4.01 -24.39 -11.82
C PRO A 118 -4.88 -23.58 -10.86
N GLY A 119 -6.20 -23.71 -10.96
CA GLY A 119 -7.16 -22.92 -10.19
C GLY A 119 -7.42 -21.52 -10.75
N GLY A 120 -6.75 -21.14 -11.83
CA GLY A 120 -6.85 -19.84 -12.49
C GLY A 120 -5.88 -18.79 -11.94
N TYR A 121 -5.54 -17.83 -12.78
CA TYR A 121 -4.59 -16.75 -12.50
C TYR A 121 -4.81 -16.05 -11.15
N TYR A 122 -6.06 -15.77 -10.83
CA TYR A 122 -6.44 -14.98 -9.64
C TYR A 122 -6.37 -15.74 -8.31
N THR A 123 -5.94 -16.99 -8.31
CA THR A 123 -5.71 -17.77 -7.08
C THR A 123 -4.26 -17.77 -6.62
N TRP A 124 -3.36 -17.08 -7.35
CA TRP A 124 -1.92 -17.09 -7.13
C TRP A 124 -1.37 -15.80 -6.49
N GLY A 125 -2.21 -14.98 -5.91
CA GLY A 125 -1.77 -13.86 -5.09
C GLY A 125 -1.06 -14.33 -3.82
N LEU A 126 -0.27 -13.42 -3.21
CA LEU A 126 0.54 -13.69 -2.01
C LEU A 126 1.54 -14.84 -2.17
N TYR A 127 2.10 -14.96 -3.37
CA TYR A 127 3.05 -16.01 -3.72
C TYR A 127 4.50 -15.58 -3.50
N TYR A 128 4.89 -14.39 -3.99
CA TYR A 128 6.25 -13.85 -3.83
C TYR A 128 6.34 -12.91 -2.65
N THR A 129 7.46 -12.96 -1.92
CA THR A 129 7.80 -12.02 -0.85
C THR A 129 8.79 -10.95 -1.28
N ASP A 130 9.59 -11.27 -2.30
CA ASP A 130 10.64 -10.45 -2.87
C ASP A 130 10.39 -10.14 -4.35
N GLU A 131 10.92 -9.03 -4.80
CA GLU A 131 10.96 -8.66 -6.21
C GLU A 131 11.83 -9.64 -7.01
N LYS A 132 11.26 -10.16 -8.08
CA LYS A 132 11.96 -11.07 -8.98
C LYS A 132 13.20 -10.42 -9.60
N GLY A 133 14.32 -11.15 -9.59
CA GLY A 133 15.59 -10.69 -10.16
C GLY A 133 16.41 -9.80 -9.19
N CYS A 134 15.85 -9.42 -8.05
CA CYS A 134 16.56 -8.65 -7.02
C CYS A 134 17.21 -9.49 -5.93
N GLU A 135 17.33 -10.76 -6.19
CA GLU A 135 17.83 -11.74 -5.23
C GLU A 135 19.29 -11.49 -4.75
N LYS A 136 20.10 -10.85 -5.54
CA LYS A 136 21.46 -10.43 -5.18
C LYS A 136 21.50 -8.95 -4.76
N GLY A 137 20.32 -8.33 -4.57
CA GLY A 137 20.14 -6.91 -4.37
C GLY A 137 19.95 -6.15 -5.70
N CYS A 138 19.23 -5.03 -5.62
CA CYS A 138 19.00 -4.10 -6.71
C CYS A 138 19.42 -2.69 -6.27
N PRO A 139 20.60 -2.20 -6.67
CA PRO A 139 21.11 -0.89 -6.24
C PRO A 139 20.27 0.29 -6.75
N SER A 140 19.43 0.09 -7.78
CA SER A 140 18.58 1.10 -8.40
C SER A 140 17.54 1.72 -7.46
N TYR A 141 17.27 1.10 -6.31
CA TYR A 141 16.29 1.58 -5.32
C TYR A 141 16.91 2.47 -4.22
N SER A 142 18.04 3.13 -4.51
CA SER A 142 18.75 4.01 -3.59
C SER A 142 18.70 5.46 -4.07
N ASP A 143 17.88 6.29 -3.40
CA ASP A 143 17.76 7.72 -3.69
C ASP A 143 18.57 8.54 -2.66
N THR A 144 19.72 9.08 -3.09
CA THR A 144 20.61 9.93 -2.26
C THR A 144 20.14 11.38 -2.18
N THR A 145 19.11 11.78 -2.92
CA THR A 145 18.56 13.14 -2.86
C THR A 145 17.71 13.35 -1.62
N LYS A 146 17.14 12.29 -1.06
CA LYS A 146 16.33 12.29 0.17
C LYS A 146 17.21 12.36 1.41
N LYS A 147 17.75 13.55 1.71
CA LYS A 147 18.77 13.77 2.76
C LYS A 147 18.37 13.28 4.16
N LYS A 148 17.07 13.28 4.49
CA LYS A 148 16.56 12.73 5.77
C LYS A 148 16.72 11.22 5.86
N TYR A 149 16.73 10.51 4.73
CA TYR A 149 16.61 9.06 4.62
C TYR A 149 17.69 8.50 3.67
N LEU A 150 18.96 8.78 3.95
CA LEU A 150 20.05 8.31 3.09
C LEU A 150 20.14 6.78 3.09
N PRO A 151 20.40 6.17 1.93
CA PRO A 151 20.61 4.73 1.89
C PRO A 151 21.89 4.34 2.61
N VAL A 152 21.89 3.16 3.21
CA VAL A 152 23.08 2.54 3.80
C VAL A 152 23.84 1.79 2.71
N GLU A 153 25.16 1.95 2.68
CA GLU A 153 26.02 1.28 1.70
C GLU A 153 25.87 -0.25 1.77
N GLY A 154 25.82 -0.88 0.61
CA GLY A 154 25.67 -2.34 0.48
C GLY A 154 24.26 -2.88 0.78
N LYS A 155 23.29 -2.03 1.17
CA LYS A 155 21.90 -2.45 1.37
C LYS A 155 21.07 -2.25 0.11
N SER A 156 20.06 -3.11 -0.07
CA SER A 156 19.13 -3.05 -1.20
C SER A 156 17.70 -2.85 -0.71
N TYR A 157 17.04 -1.85 -1.27
CA TYR A 157 15.68 -1.44 -0.90
C TYR A 157 14.69 -1.77 -2.03
N HIS A 158 14.90 -2.91 -2.68
CA HIS A 158 13.99 -3.44 -3.70
C HIS A 158 12.63 -3.83 -3.10
N GLY A 159 11.66 -4.14 -3.94
CA GLY A 159 10.30 -4.47 -3.54
C GLY A 159 10.22 -5.68 -2.60
N ARG A 160 9.63 -5.49 -1.42
CA ARG A 160 9.37 -6.55 -0.43
C ARG A 160 7.95 -6.47 0.10
N GLY A 161 7.44 -7.64 0.45
CA GLY A 161 6.14 -7.78 1.08
C GLY A 161 4.94 -7.58 0.14
N PRO A 162 3.71 -7.51 0.71
CA PRO A 162 2.49 -7.61 -0.09
C PRO A 162 2.28 -6.47 -1.09
N LEU A 163 2.72 -5.24 -0.79
CA LEU A 163 2.68 -4.09 -1.71
C LEU A 163 4.05 -3.73 -2.28
N GLN A 164 5.04 -4.63 -2.18
CA GLN A 164 6.36 -4.45 -2.74
C GLN A 164 6.98 -3.09 -2.37
N ILE A 165 7.00 -2.77 -1.04
CA ILE A 165 7.61 -1.53 -0.56
C ILE A 165 9.03 -1.42 -1.08
N SER A 166 9.35 -0.31 -1.76
CA SER A 166 10.62 -0.07 -2.46
C SER A 166 11.18 1.30 -2.09
N TRP A 167 12.47 1.52 -2.32
CA TRP A 167 13.23 2.73 -2.06
C TRP A 167 13.57 2.96 -0.59
N ASN A 168 14.82 3.36 -0.36
CA ASN A 168 15.35 3.66 0.97
C ASN A 168 14.46 4.60 1.80
N TYR A 169 13.90 5.64 1.19
CA TYR A 169 13.06 6.60 1.91
C TYR A 169 11.71 6.01 2.37
N ASN A 170 11.11 5.06 1.64
CA ASN A 170 9.91 4.37 2.08
C ASN A 170 10.20 3.40 3.22
N TYR A 171 11.31 2.65 3.13
CA TYR A 171 11.77 1.79 4.22
C TYR A 171 12.01 2.59 5.50
N ALA A 172 12.70 3.74 5.38
CA ALA A 172 13.00 4.60 6.52
C ALA A 172 11.73 5.22 7.13
N GLN A 173 10.79 5.71 6.31
CA GLN A 173 9.52 6.27 6.80
C GLN A 173 8.67 5.22 7.49
N PHE A 174 8.59 4.02 6.92
CA PHE A 174 7.89 2.91 7.57
C PHE A 174 8.59 2.49 8.87
N SER A 175 9.91 2.41 8.88
CA SER A 175 10.70 2.13 10.08
C SER A 175 10.45 3.16 11.19
N GLU A 176 10.46 4.46 10.85
CA GLU A 176 10.15 5.54 11.78
C GLU A 176 8.73 5.41 12.36
N ALA A 177 7.73 5.07 11.50
CA ALA A 177 6.36 4.88 11.93
C ALA A 177 6.15 3.63 12.80
N TYR A 178 6.83 2.53 12.49
CA TYR A 178 6.62 1.24 13.16
C TYR A 178 7.44 1.09 14.43
N PHE A 179 8.72 1.47 14.39
CA PHE A 179 9.68 1.30 15.47
C PHE A 179 9.98 2.59 16.25
N GLY A 180 9.62 3.76 15.69
CA GLY A 180 10.06 5.06 16.21
C GLY A 180 11.50 5.41 15.81
N ASP A 181 12.15 4.58 14.99
CA ASP A 181 13.53 4.76 14.52
C ASP A 181 13.62 4.42 13.02
N LYS A 182 14.04 5.40 12.23
CA LYS A 182 14.18 5.27 10.77
C LYS A 182 15.33 4.34 10.36
N GLU A 183 16.34 4.16 11.22
CA GLU A 183 17.58 3.45 10.88
C GLU A 183 17.38 1.93 10.86
N ILE A 184 16.40 1.37 11.59
CA ILE A 184 16.23 -0.08 11.73
C ILE A 184 16.06 -0.74 10.36
N LEU A 185 15.09 -0.31 9.55
CA LEU A 185 14.88 -0.89 8.23
C LEU A 185 15.82 -0.32 7.14
N LEU A 186 16.53 0.77 7.41
CA LEU A 186 17.64 1.18 6.56
C LEU A 186 18.83 0.22 6.70
N GLN A 187 19.10 -0.23 7.90
CA GLN A 187 20.20 -1.18 8.18
C GLN A 187 19.79 -2.63 7.93
N HIS A 188 18.51 -2.97 8.14
CA HIS A 188 17.97 -4.33 8.07
C HIS A 188 16.70 -4.40 7.22
N PRO A 189 16.76 -4.06 5.90
CA PRO A 189 15.60 -4.10 5.01
C PRO A 189 15.00 -5.52 4.86
N GLU A 190 15.83 -6.56 5.06
CA GLU A 190 15.45 -7.97 5.03
C GLU A 190 14.42 -8.37 6.09
N MET A 191 14.33 -7.63 7.20
CA MET A 191 13.36 -7.91 8.28
C MET A 191 11.90 -7.97 7.78
N ILE A 192 11.58 -7.24 6.71
CA ILE A 192 10.23 -7.29 6.11
C ILE A 192 9.88 -8.70 5.62
N ASN A 193 10.87 -9.48 5.18
CA ASN A 193 10.67 -10.86 4.72
C ASN A 193 10.87 -11.91 5.82
N GLU A 194 11.23 -11.50 7.02
CA GLU A 194 11.47 -12.39 8.16
C GLU A 194 10.30 -12.39 9.15
N ASP A 195 9.61 -11.25 9.30
CA ASP A 195 8.45 -11.12 10.18
C ASP A 195 7.16 -10.91 9.35
N PRO A 196 6.24 -11.89 9.33
CA PRO A 196 5.00 -11.80 8.55
C PRO A 196 4.05 -10.69 9.05
N VAL A 197 4.10 -10.29 10.32
CA VAL A 197 3.31 -9.17 10.85
C VAL A 197 3.88 -7.84 10.36
N LEU A 198 5.19 -7.66 10.46
CA LEU A 198 5.90 -6.49 9.92
C LEU A 198 5.66 -6.37 8.40
N CYS A 199 5.68 -7.49 7.71
CA CYS A 199 5.44 -7.58 6.28
C CYS A 199 4.05 -7.04 5.89
N PHE A 200 2.98 -7.50 6.54
CA PHE A 200 1.64 -6.95 6.31
C PHE A 200 1.50 -5.51 6.81
N ALA A 201 2.14 -5.17 7.92
CA ALA A 201 2.12 -3.81 8.45
C ALA A 201 2.73 -2.80 7.46
N SER A 202 3.79 -3.17 6.72
CA SER A 202 4.38 -2.32 5.68
C SER A 202 3.39 -1.99 4.57
N ALA A 203 2.59 -2.98 4.16
CA ALA A 203 1.58 -2.80 3.12
C ALA A 203 0.41 -1.93 3.60
N ILE A 204 -0.10 -2.17 4.83
CA ILE A 204 -1.18 -1.35 5.39
C ILE A 204 -0.69 0.07 5.66
N TRP A 205 0.53 0.25 6.17
CA TRP A 205 1.14 1.57 6.34
C TRP A 205 1.19 2.35 5.02
N PHE A 206 1.69 1.74 3.96
CA PHE A 206 1.72 2.39 2.64
C PHE A 206 0.32 2.77 2.16
N TRP A 207 -0.65 1.86 2.36
CA TRP A 207 -2.05 2.08 2.00
C TRP A 207 -2.68 3.26 2.73
N MET A 208 -2.36 3.43 4.01
CA MET A 208 -2.92 4.46 4.90
C MET A 208 -2.16 5.79 4.85
N THR A 209 -0.96 5.83 4.24
CA THR A 209 -0.06 6.99 4.33
C THR A 209 -0.15 7.87 3.10
N THR A 210 -0.47 9.16 3.31
CA THR A 210 -0.37 10.19 2.28
C THR A 210 1.10 10.50 1.99
N GLN A 211 1.49 10.45 0.71
CA GLN A 211 2.84 10.79 0.26
C GLN A 211 2.77 11.91 -0.78
N TYR A 212 2.68 13.16 -0.31
CA TYR A 212 2.51 14.31 -1.20
C TYR A 212 3.43 14.24 -2.45
N PRO A 213 2.92 14.49 -3.68
CA PRO A 213 1.56 14.96 -3.99
C PRO A 213 0.48 13.85 -4.12
N LYS A 214 0.77 12.62 -3.74
CA LYS A 214 -0.17 11.50 -3.79
C LYS A 214 -0.99 11.44 -2.51
N PRO A 215 -2.33 11.31 -2.59
CA PRO A 215 -3.15 10.95 -1.43
C PRO A 215 -2.85 9.52 -0.97
N SER A 216 -3.33 9.11 0.19
CA SER A 216 -3.31 7.70 0.58
C SER A 216 -4.32 6.90 -0.25
N CYS A 217 -4.05 5.60 -0.45
CA CYS A 217 -5.01 4.70 -1.10
C CYS A 217 -6.32 4.63 -0.32
N HIS A 218 -6.24 4.64 1.01
CA HIS A 218 -7.39 4.67 1.91
C HIS A 218 -8.29 5.91 1.66
N GLU A 219 -7.70 7.11 1.65
CA GLU A 219 -8.48 8.34 1.39
C GLU A 219 -9.17 8.32 0.04
N VAL A 220 -8.49 7.80 -0.98
CA VAL A 220 -9.04 7.67 -2.35
C VAL A 220 -10.24 6.72 -2.37
N ILE A 221 -10.08 5.50 -1.88
CA ILE A 221 -11.13 4.46 -2.01
C ILE A 221 -12.31 4.69 -1.06
N CYS A 222 -12.07 5.40 0.05
CA CYS A 222 -13.09 5.79 1.02
C CYS A 222 -13.77 7.14 0.68
N ASN A 223 -13.49 7.72 -0.49
CA ASN A 223 -14.02 9.02 -0.93
C ASN A 223 -13.73 10.17 0.05
N LYS A 224 -12.64 10.11 0.77
CA LYS A 224 -12.15 11.16 1.69
C LYS A 224 -11.23 12.15 0.99
N TRP A 225 -10.51 11.69 -0.03
CA TRP A 225 -9.69 12.54 -0.87
C TRP A 225 -10.56 13.40 -1.79
N ILE A 226 -10.35 14.71 -1.74
CA ILE A 226 -11.00 15.69 -2.61
C ILE A 226 -10.01 16.08 -3.71
N PRO A 227 -10.26 15.70 -4.98
CA PRO A 227 -9.39 16.07 -6.09
C PRO A 227 -9.28 17.58 -6.24
N SER A 228 -8.07 18.07 -6.43
CA SER A 228 -7.85 19.45 -6.86
C SER A 228 -8.35 19.68 -8.30
N ALA A 229 -8.46 20.93 -8.73
CA ALA A 229 -8.77 21.25 -10.13
C ALA A 229 -7.74 20.62 -11.09
N LYS A 230 -6.46 20.56 -10.69
CA LYS A 230 -5.40 19.88 -11.46
C LYS A 230 -5.61 18.38 -11.51
N ASP A 231 -6.05 17.75 -10.43
CA ASP A 231 -6.33 16.31 -10.41
C ASP A 231 -7.47 15.98 -11.35
N SER A 232 -8.58 16.71 -11.25
CA SER A 232 -9.76 16.54 -12.12
C SER A 232 -9.42 16.75 -13.60
N ALA A 233 -8.65 17.79 -13.93
CA ALA A 233 -8.18 18.05 -15.29
C ALA A 233 -7.26 16.94 -15.84
N ASN A 234 -6.58 16.19 -14.97
CA ASN A 234 -5.75 15.06 -15.32
C ASN A 234 -6.48 13.71 -15.22
N GLY A 235 -7.82 13.72 -15.10
CA GLY A 235 -8.65 12.51 -15.03
C GLY A 235 -8.57 11.75 -13.70
N ARG A 236 -7.89 12.27 -12.69
CA ARG A 236 -7.74 11.64 -11.39
C ARG A 236 -8.96 11.93 -10.52
N LEU A 237 -9.84 10.95 -10.39
CA LEU A 237 -11.06 11.00 -9.58
C LEU A 237 -11.05 9.84 -8.58
N PRO A 238 -11.74 9.97 -7.42
CA PRO A 238 -11.83 8.89 -6.44
C PRO A 238 -12.35 7.59 -7.06
N GLY A 239 -11.69 6.48 -6.76
CA GLY A 239 -12.01 5.15 -7.28
C GLY A 239 -10.77 4.28 -7.39
N PHE A 240 -10.94 3.03 -7.80
CA PHE A 240 -9.84 2.06 -7.87
C PHE A 240 -8.75 2.48 -8.86
N GLY A 241 -9.11 3.16 -9.97
CA GLY A 241 -8.15 3.68 -10.93
C GLY A 241 -7.16 4.68 -10.31
N ALA A 242 -7.63 5.58 -9.43
CA ALA A 242 -6.74 6.49 -8.72
C ALA A 242 -5.89 5.77 -7.65
N VAL A 243 -6.38 4.68 -7.05
CA VAL A 243 -5.57 3.80 -6.18
C VAL A 243 -4.41 3.19 -6.97
N VAL A 244 -4.67 2.65 -8.17
CA VAL A 244 -3.62 2.13 -9.07
C VAL A 244 -2.61 3.23 -9.40
N ASN A 245 -3.09 4.45 -9.67
CA ASN A 245 -2.24 5.60 -9.98
C ASN A 245 -1.36 6.02 -8.78
N VAL A 246 -1.86 5.93 -7.55
CA VAL A 246 -1.06 6.16 -6.34
C VAL A 246 0.08 5.14 -6.25
N ILE A 247 -0.23 3.86 -6.44
CA ILE A 247 0.73 2.75 -6.28
C ILE A 247 1.75 2.76 -7.41
N ASN A 248 1.31 2.68 -8.67
CA ASN A 248 2.19 2.46 -9.81
C ASN A 248 1.80 3.25 -11.08
N GLY A 249 1.21 4.45 -10.92
CA GLY A 249 0.68 5.24 -12.02
C GLY A 249 1.67 5.60 -13.12
N GLY A 250 2.97 5.68 -12.77
CA GLY A 250 4.02 5.95 -13.75
C GLY A 250 4.24 4.86 -14.80
N ILE A 251 3.82 3.63 -14.48
CA ILE A 251 4.00 2.44 -15.33
C ILE A 251 2.65 1.93 -15.86
N GLU A 252 1.57 2.09 -15.08
CA GLU A 252 0.29 1.42 -15.37
C GLU A 252 -0.82 2.34 -15.85
N CYS A 253 -0.70 3.67 -15.74
CA CYS A 253 -1.77 4.59 -16.07
C CYS A 253 -1.48 5.45 -17.31
N GLY A 254 -2.56 5.95 -17.94
CA GLY A 254 -2.46 6.82 -19.11
C GLY A 254 -1.84 6.12 -20.31
N GLU A 255 -0.94 6.79 -21.02
CA GLU A 255 -0.27 6.27 -22.20
C GLU A 255 0.62 5.04 -21.92
N ASN A 256 1.01 4.83 -20.67
CA ASN A 256 1.78 3.69 -20.23
C ASN A 256 0.90 2.49 -19.83
N HIS A 257 -0.42 2.58 -20.08
CA HIS A 257 -1.35 1.50 -19.79
C HIS A 257 -0.89 0.19 -20.42
N SER A 258 -0.64 -0.81 -19.60
CA SER A 258 -0.09 -2.10 -20.00
C SER A 258 -1.05 -3.25 -19.69
N ASP A 259 -0.78 -4.43 -20.27
CA ASP A 259 -1.53 -5.65 -19.94
C ASP A 259 -1.47 -6.00 -18.44
N ASN A 260 -0.43 -5.56 -17.74
CA ASN A 260 -0.33 -5.74 -16.29
C ASN A 260 -1.49 -5.10 -15.53
N THR A 261 -1.96 -3.93 -16.01
CA THR A 261 -3.12 -3.24 -15.42
C THR A 261 -4.39 -4.08 -15.55
N LYS A 262 -4.57 -4.80 -16.65
CA LYS A 262 -5.70 -5.73 -16.86
C LYS A 262 -5.77 -6.80 -15.76
N TYR A 263 -4.64 -7.35 -15.36
CA TYR A 263 -4.60 -8.37 -14.30
C TYR A 263 -4.91 -7.77 -12.93
N ARG A 264 -4.46 -6.55 -12.65
CA ARG A 264 -4.79 -5.83 -11.41
C ARG A 264 -6.29 -5.57 -11.30
N TYR A 265 -6.95 -5.15 -12.39
CA TYR A 265 -8.41 -5.01 -12.45
C TYR A 265 -9.11 -6.35 -12.28
N GLY A 266 -8.63 -7.41 -12.91
CA GLY A 266 -9.21 -8.74 -12.77
C GLY A 266 -9.20 -9.24 -11.33
N PHE A 267 -8.14 -9.00 -10.56
CA PHE A 267 -8.13 -9.24 -9.13
C PHE A 267 -9.19 -8.39 -8.41
N TYR A 268 -9.29 -7.10 -8.72
CA TYR A 268 -10.28 -6.23 -8.10
C TYR A 268 -11.71 -6.69 -8.36
N TYR A 269 -12.06 -6.99 -9.61
CA TYR A 269 -13.36 -7.56 -9.96
C TYR A 269 -13.66 -8.86 -9.20
N SER A 270 -12.68 -9.75 -9.13
CA SER A 270 -12.82 -11.01 -8.42
C SER A 270 -13.12 -10.81 -6.93
N PHE A 271 -12.39 -9.91 -6.26
CA PHE A 271 -12.60 -9.63 -4.84
C PHE A 271 -13.90 -8.84 -4.59
N CYS A 272 -14.29 -7.92 -5.47
CA CYS A 272 -15.59 -7.25 -5.37
C CYS A 272 -16.75 -8.26 -5.43
N ASN A 273 -16.69 -9.18 -6.38
CA ASN A 273 -17.70 -10.26 -6.50
C ASN A 273 -17.70 -11.15 -5.24
N TYR A 274 -16.54 -11.54 -4.74
CA TYR A 274 -16.41 -12.35 -3.54
C TYR A 274 -17.01 -11.65 -2.29
N LEU A 275 -16.72 -10.37 -2.14
CA LEU A 275 -17.21 -9.55 -1.03
C LEU A 275 -18.62 -9.00 -1.25
N LYS A 276 -19.27 -9.30 -2.40
CA LYS A 276 -20.63 -8.85 -2.76
C LYS A 276 -20.76 -7.32 -2.71
N VAL A 277 -19.84 -6.63 -3.36
CA VAL A 277 -19.83 -5.17 -3.49
C VAL A 277 -19.62 -4.79 -4.95
N THR A 278 -20.17 -3.65 -5.38
CA THR A 278 -19.90 -3.10 -6.72
C THR A 278 -18.50 -2.53 -6.81
N ILE A 279 -17.93 -2.57 -8.02
CA ILE A 279 -16.60 -1.99 -8.29
C ILE A 279 -16.52 -0.48 -8.02
N GLY A 280 -17.67 0.21 -7.98
CA GLY A 280 -17.72 1.67 -7.89
C GLY A 280 -17.35 2.38 -9.19
N ASP A 281 -17.35 3.71 -9.13
CA ASP A 281 -16.98 4.57 -10.25
C ASP A 281 -15.46 4.66 -10.40
N ASN A 282 -15.00 5.14 -11.56
CA ASN A 282 -13.58 5.42 -11.85
C ASN A 282 -12.64 4.25 -11.53
N ALA A 283 -13.08 3.02 -11.88
CA ALA A 283 -12.31 1.81 -11.56
C ALA A 283 -11.00 1.71 -12.37
N GLU A 284 -10.86 2.39 -13.49
CA GLU A 284 -9.71 2.32 -14.39
C GLU A 284 -8.89 3.62 -14.41
N CYS A 285 -7.59 3.51 -14.75
CA CYS A 285 -6.70 4.67 -14.84
C CYS A 285 -6.09 4.89 -16.25
N SER A 286 -6.64 4.25 -17.29
CA SER A 286 -6.15 4.36 -18.66
C SER A 286 -6.13 5.79 -19.20
N THR A 287 -7.01 6.66 -18.72
CA THR A 287 -7.09 8.07 -19.09
C THR A 287 -6.46 9.04 -18.09
N GLN A 288 -5.94 8.53 -16.98
CA GLN A 288 -5.37 9.34 -15.91
C GLN A 288 -3.90 9.68 -16.20
N LYS A 289 -3.50 10.92 -15.98
CA LYS A 289 -2.08 11.26 -15.90
C LYS A 289 -1.55 10.89 -14.50
N ARG A 290 -0.31 10.41 -14.45
CA ARG A 290 0.32 10.04 -13.17
C ARG A 290 0.37 11.22 -12.18
N PHE A 291 0.37 10.96 -10.89
CA PHE A 291 0.65 11.96 -9.87
C PHE A 291 2.07 12.52 -10.03
N GLY A 292 2.25 13.79 -9.66
CA GLY A 292 3.54 14.46 -9.75
C GLY A 292 3.85 15.12 -11.10
N LEU A 293 2.89 15.08 -12.06
CA LEU A 293 2.97 15.87 -13.30
C LEU A 293 2.24 17.20 -13.16
#